data_cc1496ab43d746052124ea14f1b19643
#
_entry.id   cc1496ab43d746052124ea14f1b19643
#
_cell.length_a   1.000
_cell.length_b   1.000
_cell.length_c   1.000
_cell.angle_alpha   90.00
_cell.angle_beta   90.00
_cell.angle_gamma   90.00
#
_symmetry.space_group_name_H-M   'P 1'
#
loop_
_entity.id
_entity.type
_entity.pdbx_description
1 polymer ?
#
loop_
_entity_poly.entity_id
_entity_poly.type
_entity_poly.pdbx_seq_one_letter_code
_entity_poly.pdbx_strand_id
1 'polypeptide(L)'
;MKSLALFPLALALALPLSAQALGRPTFGFSAQLNAPLGNLKEDTDKTLGAGASFLVQWNFTGGHAVRPRFDVNVFNVSIYEPSHSNYRESRDLSAVGLGVDYLYYVGGTPKGLYLTAGAGVTRWDLSYTTSDQVGNGFSSSYDRSKNTTSLGAAAGLGWQFTRVIGLEARFVHSPYKAFDLSDPTSTTRTDVNRDGNFLQLAGIFRW
;
A
#
# COMPACT_ATOMS: atom_id res chain seq x y z
N MET A 1 28.31 -6.81 0.59
CA MET A 1 27.72 -5.49 0.94
C MET A 1 26.26 -5.72 1.39
N LYS A 2 26.02 -6.14 2.65
CA LYS A 2 24.68 -6.53 3.18
C LYS A 2 24.32 -5.83 4.50
N SER A 3 24.89 -4.65 4.82
CA SER A 3 24.77 -4.03 6.15
C SER A 3 24.00 -2.72 6.21
N LEU A 4 23.34 -2.26 5.13
CA LEU A 4 22.71 -0.94 5.10
C LEU A 4 21.21 -0.91 5.49
N ALA A 5 20.58 -2.06 5.70
CA ALA A 5 19.13 -2.13 5.96
C ALA A 5 18.72 -1.95 7.43
N LEU A 6 19.66 -1.93 8.37
CA LEU A 6 19.37 -1.80 9.82
C LEU A 6 19.37 -0.34 10.35
N PHE A 7 19.90 0.60 9.59
CA PHE A 7 20.03 1.99 10.01
C PHE A 7 18.72 2.78 10.16
N PRO A 8 17.72 2.65 9.26
CA PRO A 8 16.48 3.42 9.41
C PRO A 8 15.58 2.91 10.55
N LEU A 9 15.66 1.64 10.90
CA LEU A 9 14.90 1.07 12.02
C LEU A 9 15.45 1.56 13.38
N ALA A 10 16.76 1.69 13.49
CA ALA A 10 17.42 2.23 14.68
C ALA A 10 17.16 3.73 14.87
N LEU A 11 17.04 4.52 13.79
CA LEU A 11 16.74 5.93 13.86
C LEU A 11 15.28 6.20 14.28
N ALA A 12 14.32 5.34 13.87
CA ALA A 12 12.94 5.41 14.31
C ALA A 12 12.78 5.07 15.81
N LEU A 13 13.67 4.27 16.37
CA LEU A 13 13.73 3.93 17.79
C LEU A 13 14.50 4.97 18.63
N ALA A 14 15.29 5.83 18.00
CA ALA A 14 16.08 6.89 18.65
C ALA A 14 15.37 8.24 18.76
N LEU A 15 14.07 8.31 18.46
CA LEU A 15 13.26 9.48 18.80
C LEU A 15 13.35 9.70 20.31
N PRO A 16 13.60 10.94 20.77
CA PRO A 16 14.06 11.20 22.13
C PRO A 16 13.11 10.59 23.17
N LEU A 17 13.64 9.71 23.97
CA LEU A 17 13.01 9.10 25.16
C LEU A 17 12.49 10.14 26.19
N SER A 18 12.63 11.42 25.91
CA SER A 18 12.12 12.55 26.72
C SER A 18 10.65 12.88 26.48
N ALA A 19 10.02 12.35 25.40
CA ALA A 19 8.61 12.56 25.19
C ALA A 19 7.81 11.57 26.05
N GLN A 20 7.21 12.03 27.11
CA GLN A 20 6.33 11.19 27.93
C GLN A 20 5.09 10.82 27.13
N ALA A 21 4.87 9.52 26.97
CA ALA A 21 3.65 9.01 26.32
C ALA A 21 2.40 9.41 27.16
N LEU A 22 1.39 9.97 26.49
CA LEU A 22 0.11 10.31 27.09
C LEU A 22 -0.75 9.04 27.25
N GLY A 23 -0.42 8.20 28.22
CA GLY A 23 -1.19 7.01 28.53
C GLY A 23 -0.81 5.76 27.73
N ARG A 24 -1.72 4.79 27.68
CA ARG A 24 -1.53 3.51 26.99
C ARG A 24 -1.64 3.68 25.46
N PRO A 25 -1.00 2.80 24.67
CA PRO A 25 -1.21 2.77 23.25
C PRO A 25 -2.68 2.50 22.91
N THR A 26 -3.17 3.13 21.85
CA THR A 26 -4.46 2.83 21.27
C THR A 26 -4.27 1.89 20.10
N PHE A 27 -5.10 0.87 20.03
CA PHE A 27 -5.16 -0.04 18.89
C PHE A 27 -6.23 0.43 17.92
N GLY A 28 -6.12 0.05 16.65
CA GLY A 28 -7.13 0.40 15.69
C GLY A 28 -6.99 -0.38 14.40
N PHE A 29 -8.01 -0.23 13.58
CA PHE A 29 -8.00 -0.69 12.20
C PHE A 29 -8.50 0.43 11.28
N SER A 30 -8.19 0.32 9.99
CA SER A 30 -8.75 1.19 8.97
C SER A 30 -9.28 0.40 7.79
N ALA A 31 -10.36 0.89 7.18
CA ALA A 31 -10.80 0.48 5.85
C ALA A 31 -10.38 1.58 4.87
N GLN A 32 -9.94 1.19 3.67
CA GLN A 32 -9.26 2.08 2.75
C GLN A 32 -9.79 1.94 1.32
N LEU A 33 -9.86 3.07 0.64
CA LEU A 33 -10.01 3.16 -0.81
C LEU A 33 -8.71 3.71 -1.38
N ASN A 34 -8.18 3.08 -2.41
CA ASN A 34 -6.92 3.41 -3.03
C ASN A 34 -7.13 3.83 -4.48
N ALA A 35 -6.81 5.07 -4.82
CA ALA A 35 -6.84 5.56 -6.18
C ALA A 35 -5.43 5.50 -6.78
N PRO A 36 -5.14 4.58 -7.70
CA PRO A 36 -3.83 4.43 -8.31
C PRO A 36 -3.48 5.63 -9.19
N LEU A 37 -2.19 5.99 -9.23
CA LEU A 37 -1.64 7.11 -9.99
C LEU A 37 -0.46 6.65 -10.85
N GLY A 38 -0.17 7.41 -11.92
CA GLY A 38 0.98 7.13 -12.81
C GLY A 38 0.98 5.70 -13.34
N ASN A 39 2.12 5.03 -13.26
CA ASN A 39 2.30 3.66 -13.77
C ASN A 39 1.33 2.65 -13.13
N LEU A 40 1.07 2.80 -11.82
CA LEU A 40 0.12 1.93 -11.12
C LEU A 40 -1.30 2.05 -11.71
N LYS A 41 -1.71 3.27 -12.09
CA LYS A 41 -3.01 3.51 -12.75
C LYS A 41 -3.12 2.83 -14.12
N GLU A 42 -2.02 2.79 -14.86
CA GLU A 42 -1.94 2.09 -16.15
C GLU A 42 -2.02 0.58 -15.95
N ASP A 43 -1.27 0.05 -14.98
CA ASP A 43 -1.20 -1.39 -14.70
C ASP A 43 -2.51 -1.93 -14.09
N THR A 44 -3.33 -1.09 -13.44
CA THR A 44 -4.61 -1.45 -12.82
C THR A 44 -5.83 -1.03 -13.65
N ASP A 45 -5.63 -0.61 -14.90
CA ASP A 45 -6.70 -0.15 -15.80
C ASP A 45 -7.61 0.92 -15.18
N LYS A 46 -7.01 1.84 -14.43
CA LYS A 46 -7.69 2.96 -13.73
C LYS A 46 -8.68 2.56 -12.65
N THR A 47 -8.73 1.29 -12.26
CA THR A 47 -9.66 0.79 -11.24
C THR A 47 -9.22 1.19 -9.84
N LEU A 48 -10.19 1.50 -8.97
CA LEU A 48 -9.92 1.75 -7.55
C LEU A 48 -9.55 0.45 -6.85
N GLY A 49 -8.55 0.53 -5.99
CA GLY A 49 -8.20 -0.53 -5.06
C GLY A 49 -8.92 -0.37 -3.72
N ALA A 50 -8.91 -1.44 -2.95
CA ALA A 50 -9.37 -1.46 -1.57
C ALA A 50 -8.27 -1.95 -0.64
N GLY A 51 -8.36 -1.62 0.63
CA GLY A 51 -7.40 -2.08 1.61
C GLY A 51 -7.90 -2.00 3.05
N ALA A 52 -7.09 -2.54 3.93
CA ALA A 52 -7.27 -2.46 5.36
C ALA A 52 -5.93 -2.31 6.06
N SER A 53 -5.93 -1.71 7.23
CA SER A 53 -4.75 -1.67 8.09
C SER A 53 -5.10 -2.01 9.52
N PHE A 54 -4.15 -2.66 10.20
CA PHE A 54 -4.08 -2.69 11.65
C PHE A 54 -3.05 -1.66 12.10
N LEU A 55 -3.33 -0.92 13.17
CA LEU A 55 -2.47 0.14 13.66
C LEU A 55 -2.41 0.18 15.18
N VAL A 56 -1.26 0.61 15.68
CA VAL A 56 -1.05 0.88 17.11
C VAL A 56 -0.51 2.29 17.21
N GLN A 57 -1.11 3.14 18.04
CA GLN A 57 -0.70 4.55 18.14
C GLN A 57 -0.33 4.91 19.57
N TRP A 58 0.86 5.49 19.74
CA TRP A 58 1.33 6.14 20.96
C TRP A 58 1.23 7.64 20.80
N ASN A 59 0.50 8.30 21.70
CA ASN A 59 0.39 9.75 21.73
C ASN A 59 1.36 10.32 22.76
N PHE A 60 2.00 11.43 22.41
CA PHE A 60 2.94 12.14 23.24
C PHE A 60 2.43 13.56 23.51
N THR A 61 3.07 14.26 24.48
CA THR A 61 2.77 15.67 24.77
C THR A 61 3.00 16.57 23.53
N GLY A 62 2.25 17.67 23.43
CA GLY A 62 2.41 18.62 22.34
C GLY A 62 1.79 18.20 21.00
N GLY A 63 0.89 17.20 21.01
CA GLY A 63 0.20 16.78 19.79
C GLY A 63 0.98 15.81 18.89
N HIS A 64 2.07 15.27 19.37
CA HIS A 64 2.87 14.29 18.64
C HIS A 64 2.35 12.88 18.83
N ALA A 65 2.45 12.05 17.79
CA ALA A 65 2.18 10.62 17.91
C ALA A 65 3.05 9.80 16.96
N VAL A 66 3.26 8.53 17.30
CA VAL A 66 3.92 7.52 16.47
C VAL A 66 2.95 6.38 16.28
N ARG A 67 2.85 5.89 15.03
CA ARG A 67 1.86 4.90 14.64
C ARG A 67 2.47 3.81 13.74
N PRO A 68 3.04 2.72 14.30
CA PRO A 68 3.25 1.50 13.56
C PRO A 68 1.96 0.98 12.94
N ARG A 69 2.06 0.48 11.72
CA ARG A 69 0.92 -0.04 10.97
C ARG A 69 1.30 -1.23 10.10
N PHE A 70 0.35 -2.11 9.92
CA PHE A 70 0.36 -3.20 8.97
C PHE A 70 -0.73 -2.95 7.94
N ASP A 71 -0.39 -2.93 6.66
CA ASP A 71 -1.29 -2.61 5.56
C ASP A 71 -1.46 -3.81 4.64
N VAL A 72 -2.70 -4.02 4.18
CA VAL A 72 -3.02 -4.93 3.09
C VAL A 72 -3.84 -4.16 2.07
N ASN A 73 -3.37 -4.14 0.83
CA ASN A 73 -4.03 -3.46 -0.28
C ASN A 73 -4.19 -4.42 -1.45
N VAL A 74 -5.35 -4.35 -2.09
CA VAL A 74 -5.67 -5.10 -3.29
C VAL A 74 -6.12 -4.10 -4.35
N PHE A 75 -5.55 -4.22 -5.53
CA PHE A 75 -5.92 -3.43 -6.69
C PHE A 75 -6.57 -4.37 -7.69
N ASN A 76 -7.83 -4.07 -8.06
CA ASN A 76 -8.50 -4.81 -9.12
C ASN A 76 -7.81 -4.54 -10.44
N VAL A 77 -7.57 -5.59 -11.16
CA VAL A 77 -6.96 -5.54 -12.47
C VAL A 77 -7.97 -6.04 -13.49
N SER A 78 -8.00 -5.41 -14.65
CA SER A 78 -8.97 -5.73 -15.66
C SER A 78 -8.77 -7.14 -16.24
N ILE A 79 -9.88 -7.77 -16.54
CA ILE A 79 -9.91 -8.97 -17.35
C ILE A 79 -10.04 -8.51 -18.80
N TYR A 80 -9.02 -8.76 -19.62
CA TYR A 80 -9.09 -8.52 -21.05
C TYR A 80 -9.67 -9.77 -21.76
N GLU A 81 -10.87 -9.62 -22.30
CA GLU A 81 -11.51 -10.62 -23.16
C GLU A 81 -11.69 -10.00 -24.54
N PRO A 82 -10.86 -10.30 -25.53
CA PRO A 82 -11.09 -9.83 -26.89
C PRO A 82 -12.37 -10.46 -27.44
N SER A 83 -13.23 -9.66 -28.05
CA SER A 83 -14.64 -9.97 -28.40
C SER A 83 -14.85 -11.15 -29.35
N HIS A 84 -13.85 -11.88 -29.76
CA HIS A 84 -13.93 -13.03 -30.68
C HIS A 84 -12.84 -14.06 -30.45
N SER A 85 -12.19 -14.05 -29.29
CA SER A 85 -11.16 -15.04 -28.96
C SER A 85 -11.52 -15.76 -27.66
N ASN A 86 -11.18 -17.03 -27.59
CA ASN A 86 -11.27 -17.84 -26.38
C ASN A 86 -10.12 -17.50 -25.38
N TYR A 87 -9.50 -16.33 -25.53
CA TYR A 87 -8.38 -15.87 -24.75
C TYR A 87 -8.86 -14.97 -23.61
N ARG A 88 -8.50 -15.31 -22.40
CA ARG A 88 -8.81 -14.54 -21.18
C ARG A 88 -7.51 -14.24 -20.45
N GLU A 89 -7.32 -12.97 -20.13
CA GLU A 89 -6.20 -12.49 -19.34
C GLU A 89 -6.71 -11.90 -18.02
N SER A 90 -6.20 -12.40 -16.91
CA SER A 90 -6.49 -11.87 -15.58
C SER A 90 -5.18 -11.42 -14.91
N ARG A 91 -5.21 -10.27 -14.29
CA ARG A 91 -4.10 -9.71 -13.52
C ARG A 91 -4.60 -9.37 -12.13
N ASP A 92 -3.88 -9.80 -11.10
CA ASP A 92 -4.13 -9.45 -9.71
C ASP A 92 -2.88 -8.78 -9.13
N LEU A 93 -3.08 -7.62 -8.52
CA LEU A 93 -2.00 -6.89 -7.87
C LEU A 93 -2.36 -6.64 -6.41
N SER A 94 -1.55 -7.14 -5.52
CA SER A 94 -1.70 -6.93 -4.08
C SER A 94 -0.43 -6.39 -3.46
N ALA A 95 -0.58 -5.69 -2.33
CA ALA A 95 0.52 -5.12 -1.58
C ALA A 95 0.32 -5.33 -0.08
N VAL A 96 1.31 -5.89 0.58
CA VAL A 96 1.35 -6.07 2.03
C VAL A 96 2.51 -5.25 2.58
N GLY A 97 2.24 -4.38 3.55
CA GLY A 97 3.22 -3.44 4.07
C GLY A 97 3.31 -3.41 5.59
N LEU A 98 4.50 -3.10 6.07
CA LEU A 98 4.78 -2.71 7.44
C LEU A 98 5.41 -1.32 7.43
N GLY A 99 4.87 -0.40 8.20
CA GLY A 99 5.35 0.98 8.25
C GLY A 99 5.23 1.61 9.61
N VAL A 100 5.83 2.78 9.73
CA VAL A 100 5.71 3.64 10.90
C VAL A 100 5.38 5.04 10.41
N ASP A 101 4.29 5.61 10.91
CA ASP A 101 3.89 6.98 10.67
C ASP A 101 4.22 7.83 11.89
N TYR A 102 4.68 9.04 11.66
CA TYR A 102 4.69 10.13 12.62
C TYR A 102 3.48 11.02 12.36
N LEU A 103 2.77 11.41 13.41
CA LEU A 103 1.61 12.27 13.34
C LEU A 103 1.84 13.53 14.19
N TYR A 104 1.36 14.66 13.66
CA TYR A 104 1.33 15.93 14.37
C TYR A 104 -0.08 16.50 14.40
N TYR A 105 -0.72 16.52 15.56
CA TYR A 105 -2.03 17.10 15.80
C TYR A 105 -1.89 18.62 16.01
N VAL A 106 -2.46 19.40 15.09
CA VAL A 106 -2.33 20.86 15.06
C VAL A 106 -2.86 21.52 16.35
N GLY A 107 -3.88 20.94 16.98
CA GLY A 107 -4.43 21.41 18.25
C GLY A 107 -3.69 20.95 19.51
N GLY A 108 -2.53 20.31 19.39
CA GLY A 108 -1.74 19.81 20.53
C GLY A 108 -2.36 18.63 21.29
N THR A 109 -3.51 18.13 20.86
CA THR A 109 -4.23 16.99 21.46
C THR A 109 -4.58 15.98 20.38
N PRO A 110 -4.72 14.67 20.68
CA PRO A 110 -5.00 13.64 19.69
C PRO A 110 -6.46 13.69 19.18
N LYS A 111 -6.92 14.87 18.79
CA LYS A 111 -8.23 15.21 18.25
C LYS A 111 -8.12 16.33 17.22
N GLY A 112 -9.02 16.35 16.23
CA GLY A 112 -9.04 17.37 15.17
C GLY A 112 -8.05 17.07 14.04
N LEU A 113 -7.57 18.11 13.39
CA LEU A 113 -6.65 18.03 12.25
C LEU A 113 -5.28 17.52 12.68
N TYR A 114 -4.74 16.58 11.90
CA TYR A 114 -3.35 16.15 12.02
C TYR A 114 -2.69 16.00 10.66
N LEU A 115 -1.37 16.16 10.64
CA LEU A 115 -0.51 15.84 9.53
C LEU A 115 0.15 14.49 9.80
N THR A 116 0.40 13.71 8.77
CA THR A 116 1.09 12.43 8.89
C THR A 116 2.18 12.29 7.84
N ALA A 117 3.29 11.73 8.24
CA ALA A 117 4.37 11.32 7.34
C ALA A 117 4.94 9.99 7.85
N GLY A 118 5.23 9.08 6.94
CA GLY A 118 5.70 7.75 7.32
C GLY A 118 6.58 7.11 6.27
N ALA A 119 7.24 6.04 6.71
CA ALA A 119 8.02 5.18 5.85
C ALA A 119 7.80 3.73 6.23
N GLY A 120 8.05 2.83 5.28
CA GLY A 120 7.85 1.42 5.52
C GLY A 120 8.44 0.53 4.45
N VAL A 121 8.20 -0.76 4.61
CA VAL A 121 8.55 -1.79 3.63
C VAL A 121 7.25 -2.37 3.09
N THR A 122 7.14 -2.45 1.78
CA THR A 122 5.97 -3.01 1.09
C THR A 122 6.43 -4.18 0.23
N ARG A 123 5.76 -5.29 0.35
CA ARG A 123 5.84 -6.41 -0.57
C ARG A 123 4.67 -6.33 -1.54
N TRP A 124 4.99 -6.27 -2.81
CA TRP A 124 4.08 -6.32 -3.92
C TRP A 124 4.05 -7.74 -4.49
N ASP A 125 2.87 -8.26 -4.71
CA ASP A 125 2.63 -9.55 -5.36
C ASP A 125 1.77 -9.28 -6.61
N LEU A 126 2.39 -9.48 -7.79
CA LEU A 126 1.74 -9.40 -9.09
C LEU A 126 1.51 -10.83 -9.60
N SER A 127 0.27 -11.20 -9.82
CA SER A 127 -0.14 -12.45 -10.44
C SER A 127 -0.73 -12.18 -11.81
N TYR A 128 -0.37 -13.00 -12.77
CA TYR A 128 -0.79 -12.91 -14.15
C TYR A 128 -1.20 -14.29 -14.63
N THR A 129 -2.47 -14.44 -14.98
CA THR A 129 -3.04 -15.70 -15.47
C THR A 129 -3.58 -15.49 -16.87
N THR A 130 -3.12 -16.29 -17.83
CA THR A 130 -3.68 -16.38 -19.16
C THR A 130 -4.35 -17.72 -19.33
N SER A 131 -5.56 -17.73 -19.84
CA SER A 131 -6.25 -18.96 -20.23
C SER A 131 -6.64 -18.89 -21.70
N ASP A 132 -6.29 -19.94 -22.44
CA ASP A 132 -6.64 -20.09 -23.85
C ASP A 132 -7.57 -21.30 -24.00
N GLN A 133 -8.75 -21.10 -24.54
CA GLN A 133 -9.70 -22.18 -24.79
C GLN A 133 -9.53 -22.65 -26.24
N VAL A 134 -8.76 -23.71 -26.44
CA VAL A 134 -8.51 -24.31 -27.75
C VAL A 134 -9.51 -25.43 -28.00
N GLY A 135 -10.50 -25.19 -28.90
CA GLY A 135 -11.45 -26.21 -29.33
C GLY A 135 -12.39 -26.74 -28.24
N ASN A 136 -13.00 -27.88 -28.47
CA ASN A 136 -14.04 -28.50 -27.62
C ASN A 136 -13.50 -29.00 -26.26
N GLY A 137 -12.90 -28.17 -25.44
CA GLY A 137 -12.69 -28.49 -24.03
C GLY A 137 -11.25 -28.51 -23.49
N PHE A 138 -10.24 -28.14 -24.24
CA PHE A 138 -8.88 -27.97 -23.71
C PHE A 138 -8.62 -26.50 -23.36
N SER A 139 -8.45 -26.21 -22.09
CA SER A 139 -7.93 -24.92 -21.64
C SER A 139 -6.46 -25.09 -21.27
N SER A 140 -5.56 -24.34 -21.90
CA SER A 140 -4.20 -24.14 -21.40
C SER A 140 -4.21 -22.91 -20.51
N SER A 141 -3.82 -23.04 -19.27
CA SER A 141 -3.59 -21.90 -18.38
C SER A 141 -2.08 -21.72 -18.16
N TYR A 142 -1.66 -20.48 -18.21
CA TYR A 142 -0.27 -20.11 -17.91
C TYR A 142 -0.26 -19.08 -16.80
N ASP A 143 0.29 -19.46 -15.66
CA ASP A 143 0.38 -18.60 -14.48
C ASP A 143 1.79 -18.09 -14.29
N ARG A 144 1.92 -16.79 -14.08
CA ARG A 144 3.16 -16.13 -13.65
C ARG A 144 2.91 -15.30 -12.42
N SER A 145 3.79 -15.39 -11.46
CA SER A 145 3.78 -14.50 -10.30
C SER A 145 5.12 -13.80 -10.15
N LYS A 146 5.08 -12.56 -9.67
CA LYS A 146 6.26 -11.78 -9.36
C LYS A 146 6.09 -11.06 -8.03
N ASN A 147 7.10 -11.20 -7.19
CA ASN A 147 7.16 -10.56 -5.90
C ASN A 147 8.27 -9.51 -5.87
N THR A 148 7.97 -8.34 -5.34
CA THR A 148 8.94 -7.27 -5.14
C THR A 148 8.78 -6.70 -3.74
N THR A 149 9.88 -6.59 -3.02
CA THR A 149 9.91 -5.90 -1.72
C THR A 149 10.65 -4.59 -1.90
N SER A 150 10.04 -3.50 -1.48
CA SER A 150 10.59 -2.14 -1.64
C SER A 150 10.38 -1.29 -0.40
N LEU A 151 11.22 -0.26 -0.27
CA LEU A 151 10.98 0.82 0.67
C LEU A 151 9.95 1.77 0.08
N GLY A 152 9.02 2.22 0.92
CA GLY A 152 8.00 3.19 0.56
C GLY A 152 7.96 4.35 1.56
N ALA A 153 7.31 5.42 1.13
CA ALA A 153 7.03 6.59 1.94
C ALA A 153 5.58 7.02 1.75
N ALA A 154 5.04 7.66 2.77
CA ALA A 154 3.69 8.22 2.71
C ALA A 154 3.63 9.55 3.42
N ALA A 155 2.78 10.46 2.93
CA ALA A 155 2.48 11.72 3.59
C ALA A 155 1.01 12.07 3.38
N GLY A 156 0.40 12.73 4.36
CA GLY A 156 -1.01 13.04 4.28
C GLY A 156 -1.52 13.92 5.42
N LEU A 157 -2.82 13.99 5.46
CA LEU A 157 -3.55 14.69 6.50
C LEU A 157 -4.77 13.89 6.94
N GLY A 158 -5.21 14.10 8.17
CA GLY A 158 -6.38 13.42 8.68
C GLY A 158 -7.12 14.28 9.70
N TRP A 159 -8.34 13.85 9.98
CA TRP A 159 -9.19 14.48 10.98
C TRP A 159 -9.70 13.43 11.97
N GLN A 160 -9.36 13.61 13.23
CA GLN A 160 -9.88 12.77 14.33
C GLN A 160 -11.14 13.42 14.91
N PHE A 161 -12.31 12.87 14.57
CA PHE A 161 -13.60 13.39 15.01
C PHE A 161 -13.86 13.11 16.49
N THR A 162 -13.62 11.87 16.90
CA THR A 162 -13.78 11.38 18.26
C THR A 162 -12.53 10.61 18.69
N ARG A 163 -12.51 10.07 19.90
CA ARG A 163 -11.44 9.17 20.33
C ARG A 163 -11.37 7.89 19.49
N VAL A 164 -12.51 7.50 18.91
CA VAL A 164 -12.70 6.23 18.20
C VAL A 164 -12.60 6.41 16.69
N ILE A 165 -13.20 7.48 16.12
CA ILE A 165 -13.39 7.63 14.67
C ILE A 165 -12.53 8.74 14.10
N GLY A 166 -11.85 8.45 13.01
CA GLY A 166 -11.07 9.40 12.22
C GLY A 166 -11.18 9.14 10.72
N LEU A 167 -10.79 10.12 9.93
CA LEU A 167 -10.64 10.05 8.48
C LEU A 167 -9.23 10.51 8.11
N GLU A 168 -8.59 9.85 7.16
CA GLU A 168 -7.24 10.18 6.70
C GLU A 168 -7.17 10.09 5.18
N ALA A 169 -6.54 11.09 4.57
CA ALA A 169 -6.16 11.08 3.17
C ALA A 169 -4.64 11.18 3.06
N ARG A 170 -4.02 10.27 2.30
CA ARG A 170 -2.56 10.28 2.16
C ARG A 170 -2.12 9.84 0.76
N PHE A 171 -1.01 10.38 0.33
CA PHE A 171 -0.26 9.91 -0.81
C PHE A 171 0.72 8.84 -0.36
N VAL A 172 0.78 7.73 -1.08
CA VAL A 172 1.70 6.62 -0.83
C VAL A 172 2.56 6.42 -2.07
N HIS A 173 3.86 6.29 -1.86
CA HIS A 173 4.85 5.94 -2.87
C HIS A 173 5.56 4.65 -2.45
N SER A 174 5.52 3.63 -3.29
CA SER A 174 6.20 2.36 -3.06
C SER A 174 6.53 1.70 -4.40
N PRO A 175 7.78 1.76 -4.87
CA PRO A 175 8.14 1.20 -6.18
C PRO A 175 7.97 -0.32 -6.21
N TYR A 176 7.65 -0.86 -7.39
CA TYR A 176 7.54 -2.30 -7.62
C TYR A 176 8.11 -2.69 -8.98
N LYS A 177 8.21 -3.99 -9.22
CA LYS A 177 8.61 -4.53 -10.52
C LYS A 177 7.42 -5.17 -11.20
N ALA A 178 7.17 -4.79 -12.44
CA ALA A 178 6.18 -5.40 -13.31
C ALA A 178 6.84 -6.16 -14.46
N PHE A 179 6.04 -6.90 -15.21
CA PHE A 179 6.47 -7.48 -16.47
C PHE A 179 6.36 -6.43 -17.59
N ASP A 180 7.35 -6.36 -18.46
CA ASP A 180 7.23 -5.58 -19.70
C ASP A 180 6.24 -6.29 -20.63
N LEU A 181 5.12 -5.64 -20.91
CA LEU A 181 4.05 -6.14 -21.78
C LEU A 181 4.10 -5.49 -23.17
N SER A 182 5.11 -4.68 -23.48
CA SER A 182 5.20 -3.95 -24.75
C SER A 182 5.35 -4.87 -25.96
N ASP A 183 5.85 -6.09 -25.77
CA ASP A 183 5.94 -7.11 -26.80
C ASP A 183 5.16 -8.38 -26.40
N PRO A 184 3.89 -8.53 -26.83
CA PRO A 184 3.08 -9.71 -26.52
C PRO A 184 3.61 -11.01 -27.17
N THR A 185 4.49 -10.90 -28.16
CA THR A 185 5.06 -12.07 -28.85
C THR A 185 6.36 -12.59 -28.23
N SER A 186 6.97 -11.80 -27.35
CA SER A 186 8.22 -12.16 -26.68
C SER A 186 7.98 -13.19 -25.56
N THR A 187 8.66 -14.32 -25.68
CA THR A 187 8.72 -15.33 -24.61
C THR A 187 9.64 -14.89 -23.46
N THR A 188 10.50 -13.89 -23.68
CA THR A 188 11.43 -13.33 -22.71
C THR A 188 10.93 -11.96 -22.27
N ARG A 189 10.15 -11.90 -21.18
CA ARG A 189 9.68 -10.64 -20.62
C ARG A 189 10.71 -10.09 -19.65
N THR A 190 11.18 -8.89 -19.90
CA THR A 190 12.10 -8.16 -19.04
C THR A 190 11.35 -7.55 -17.86
N ASP A 191 12.05 -7.42 -16.74
CA ASP A 191 11.53 -6.75 -15.56
C ASP A 191 11.60 -5.23 -15.74
N VAL A 192 10.49 -4.55 -15.52
CA VAL A 192 10.43 -3.09 -15.57
C VAL A 192 10.14 -2.56 -14.16
N ASN A 193 10.93 -1.56 -13.76
CA ASN A 193 10.64 -0.84 -12.51
C ASN A 193 9.44 0.09 -12.73
N ARG A 194 8.48 0.03 -11.83
CA ARG A 194 7.25 0.82 -11.84
C ARG A 194 7.10 1.59 -10.52
N ASP A 195 6.51 2.76 -10.59
CA ASP A 195 6.16 3.55 -9.42
C ASP A 195 4.77 3.15 -8.91
N GLY A 196 4.72 2.56 -7.72
CA GLY A 196 3.48 2.23 -7.01
C GLY A 196 2.92 3.44 -6.28
N ASN A 197 2.47 4.45 -7.01
CA ASN A 197 1.90 5.66 -6.45
C ASN A 197 0.39 5.55 -6.34
N PHE A 198 -0.18 5.89 -5.18
CA PHE A 198 -1.63 5.98 -5.03
C PHE A 198 -2.05 6.98 -3.95
N LEU A 199 -3.24 7.54 -4.13
CA LEU A 199 -3.94 8.27 -3.09
C LEU A 199 -4.81 7.29 -2.30
N GLN A 200 -4.69 7.34 -0.98
CA GLN A 200 -5.43 6.50 -0.05
C GLN A 200 -6.37 7.36 0.78
N LEU A 201 -7.65 6.99 0.80
CA LEU A 201 -8.66 7.54 1.71
C LEU A 201 -9.03 6.45 2.71
N ALA A 202 -8.87 6.71 4.00
CA ALA A 202 -9.03 5.72 5.06
C ALA A 202 -9.99 6.19 6.14
N GLY A 203 -11.01 5.38 6.44
CA GLY A 203 -11.77 5.48 7.68
C GLY A 203 -11.04 4.74 8.79
N ILE A 204 -10.72 5.43 9.90
CA ILE A 204 -9.92 4.88 11.01
C ILE A 204 -10.83 4.68 12.23
N PHE A 205 -10.73 3.50 12.84
CA PHE A 205 -11.40 3.14 14.09
C PHE A 205 -10.34 2.77 15.12
N ARG A 206 -10.43 3.37 16.33
CA ARG A 206 -9.45 3.16 17.44
C ARG A 206 -10.18 2.89 18.76
N TRP A 207 -9.57 2.09 19.66
CA TRP A 207 -10.07 1.80 21.01
C TRP A 207 -8.95 1.69 22.03
#